data_efe72be1b5722dc1b45e276454f0ce44
#
_entry.id   efe72be1b5722dc1b45e276454f0ce44
#
_cell.length_a   1.000
_cell.length_b   1.000
_cell.length_c   1.000
_cell.angle_alpha   90.00
_cell.angle_beta   90.00
_cell.angle_gamma   90.00
#
_symmetry.space_group_name_H-M   'P 1'
#
loop_
_entity.id
_entity.type
_entity.pdbx_description
1 polymer ?
#
loop_
_entity_poly.entity_id
_entity_poly.type
_entity_poly.pdbx_seq_one_letter_code
_entity_poly.pdbx_strand_id
1 'polypeptide(L)'
;MYLLSHMLKGFVRTGTLNVIDAEGKRHVFSGQPGPEVTFRLHDRGLYTKLFFNPEMGAGEGYMDGTLTFEDCTLKDFLNFFSINRLALGSYPLQAFLRKLSRKLRAFQQYNPIGKAQENVAHHYDLSNDFYRLFLDEDMQYSCAYYKKKNETLEQAQLNKKRLLASKLLLKPGQKILDIGSGWGGLGLYLAALADVQVVGVTLSREQYELSVQRAKNLGLDDRVQFRLQDYRQVEGPFDRIISVGMFEHVGVRHYEEFFEKIYSLLTDSGVALIHSIGHMSPPGTASPWLRKYIFPGAYSPAMSEVFTALELNSLWATDVEILRLHYADTLREWASRFEKNREKIATMYDERFCRMWEFYLVSVGMMFRTGSQMVFQMQIAKQRDAAPLTRDYINEQESVYLDAGK
;
A
#
# COMPACT_ATOMS: atom_id res chain seq x y z
N MET A 1 13.39 32.58 2.36
CA MET A 1 14.16 31.90 3.43
C MET A 1 13.71 32.24 4.86
N TYR A 2 13.36 33.50 5.23
CA TYR A 2 13.03 33.89 6.62
C TYR A 2 11.94 33.01 7.29
N LEU A 3 10.77 32.86 6.68
CA LEU A 3 9.67 32.04 7.22
C LEU A 3 10.05 30.56 7.35
N LEU A 4 10.72 30.01 6.33
CA LEU A 4 11.20 28.62 6.35
C LEU A 4 12.23 28.41 7.47
N SER A 5 13.20 29.34 7.63
CA SER A 5 14.18 29.27 8.71
C SER A 5 13.54 29.30 10.10
N HIS A 6 12.50 30.14 10.29
CA HIS A 6 11.78 30.18 11.56
C HIS A 6 11.08 28.85 11.85
N MET A 7 10.45 28.24 10.85
CA MET A 7 9.84 26.92 10.98
C MET A 7 10.90 25.85 11.29
N LEU A 8 12.03 25.82 10.56
CA LEU A 8 13.07 24.81 10.74
C LEU A 8 13.73 24.88 12.10
N LYS A 9 13.93 26.08 12.69
CA LYS A 9 14.41 26.25 14.08
C LYS A 9 13.57 25.53 15.11
N GLY A 10 12.26 25.55 14.94
CA GLY A 10 11.37 24.83 15.85
C GLY A 10 11.13 23.38 15.48
N PHE A 11 11.35 23.00 14.22
CA PHE A 11 11.22 21.64 13.74
C PHE A 11 12.36 20.74 14.21
N VAL A 12 13.63 21.19 14.10
CA VAL A 12 14.80 20.38 14.46
C VAL A 12 14.91 20.29 15.97
N ARG A 13 14.56 19.13 16.53
CA ARG A 13 14.70 18.78 17.95
C ARG A 13 15.87 17.84 18.21
N THR A 14 16.18 16.99 17.23
CA THR A 14 17.24 15.99 17.30
C THR A 14 18.04 16.01 15.99
N GLY A 15 19.36 16.02 16.09
CA GLY A 15 20.28 16.05 14.96
C GLY A 15 20.57 17.47 14.46
N THR A 16 21.24 17.55 13.32
CA THR A 16 21.64 18.80 12.65
C THR A 16 21.12 18.81 11.21
N LEU A 17 20.43 19.88 10.86
CA LEU A 17 19.95 20.13 9.50
C LEU A 17 20.72 21.30 8.89
N ASN A 18 21.45 21.03 7.80
CA ASN A 18 22.10 22.06 7.00
C ASN A 18 21.25 22.32 5.75
N VAL A 19 20.89 23.57 5.53
CA VAL A 19 20.17 24.01 4.34
C VAL A 19 21.05 24.98 3.58
N ILE A 20 21.38 24.64 2.33
CA ILE A 20 22.05 25.54 1.42
C ILE A 20 20.97 26.17 0.55
N ASP A 21 20.82 27.49 0.64
CA ASP A 21 19.80 28.22 -0.09
C ASP A 21 20.19 28.46 -1.57
N ALA A 22 19.27 29.03 -2.35
CA ALA A 22 19.47 29.26 -3.78
C ALA A 22 20.63 30.23 -4.09
N GLU A 23 21.07 31.00 -3.11
CA GLU A 23 22.20 31.90 -3.18
C GLU A 23 23.52 31.23 -2.77
N GLY A 24 23.47 29.95 -2.34
CA GLY A 24 24.63 29.18 -1.86
C GLY A 24 24.95 29.42 -0.37
N LYS A 25 24.14 30.17 0.36
CA LYS A 25 24.36 30.44 1.78
C LYS A 25 23.87 29.23 2.60
N ARG A 26 24.76 28.78 3.52
CA ARG A 26 24.46 27.68 4.46
C ARG A 26 23.74 28.20 5.70
N HIS A 27 22.61 27.58 6.05
CA HIS A 27 21.84 27.80 7.26
C HIS A 27 21.88 26.51 8.09
N VAL A 28 22.25 26.59 9.36
CA VAL A 28 22.41 25.45 10.26
C VAL A 28 21.33 25.50 11.34
N PHE A 29 20.65 24.37 11.52
CA PHE A 29 19.63 24.17 12.55
C PHE A 29 19.99 22.92 13.35
N SER A 30 20.29 23.07 14.65
CA SER A 30 20.72 21.97 15.52
C SER A 30 19.80 21.80 16.70
N GLY A 31 19.56 20.55 17.10
CA GLY A 31 18.86 20.14 18.31
C GLY A 31 19.75 19.30 19.23
N GLN A 32 19.15 18.32 19.91
CA GLN A 32 19.89 17.30 20.67
C GLN A 32 20.81 16.48 19.74
N PRO A 33 21.85 15.81 20.24
CA PRO A 33 22.71 14.96 19.43
C PRO A 33 21.90 13.93 18.60
N GLY A 34 22.26 13.79 17.32
CA GLY A 34 21.56 12.90 16.37
C GLY A 34 22.16 12.99 14.97
N PRO A 35 21.45 12.45 13.97
CA PRO A 35 21.95 12.44 12.60
C PRO A 35 22.13 13.86 12.04
N GLU A 36 23.08 13.98 11.10
CA GLU A 36 23.29 15.20 10.34
C GLU A 36 22.89 14.98 8.90
N VAL A 37 22.16 15.93 8.31
CA VAL A 37 21.75 15.90 6.91
C VAL A 37 21.92 17.27 6.27
N THR A 38 22.31 17.27 5.00
CA THR A 38 22.49 18.50 4.21
C THR A 38 21.65 18.39 2.94
N PHE A 39 20.83 19.42 2.67
CA PHE A 39 20.16 19.55 1.38
C PHE A 39 20.34 20.98 0.82
N ARG A 40 20.32 21.05 -0.51
CA ARG A 40 20.40 22.31 -1.27
C ARG A 40 19.07 22.60 -1.94
N LEU A 41 18.66 23.85 -1.87
CA LEU A 41 17.50 24.41 -2.56
C LEU A 41 18.00 25.28 -3.72
N HIS A 42 17.69 24.86 -4.96
CA HIS A 42 18.13 25.56 -6.17
C HIS A 42 17.13 26.63 -6.64
N ASP A 43 15.92 26.67 -6.06
CA ASP A 43 14.85 27.59 -6.42
C ASP A 43 14.29 28.29 -5.17
N ARG A 44 14.22 29.63 -5.22
CA ARG A 44 13.61 30.45 -4.16
C ARG A 44 12.14 30.13 -3.91
N GLY A 45 11.41 29.70 -4.95
CA GLY A 45 10.01 29.33 -4.85
C GLY A 45 9.76 28.16 -3.88
N LEU A 46 10.79 27.27 -3.71
CA LEU A 46 10.70 26.17 -2.76
C LEU A 46 10.60 26.63 -1.30
N TYR A 47 11.14 27.80 -0.94
CA TYR A 47 11.05 28.30 0.45
C TYR A 47 9.59 28.43 0.90
N THR A 48 8.75 28.97 0.03
CA THR A 48 7.31 29.15 0.29
C THR A 48 6.57 27.82 0.24
N LYS A 49 6.86 26.97 -0.75
CA LYS A 49 6.25 25.65 -0.88
C LYS A 49 6.53 24.77 0.35
N LEU A 50 7.78 24.70 0.79
CA LEU A 50 8.20 23.95 1.98
C LEU A 50 7.59 24.51 3.28
N PHE A 51 7.39 25.82 3.37
CA PHE A 51 6.77 26.41 4.55
C PHE A 51 5.28 26.06 4.66
N PHE A 52 4.50 26.20 3.57
CA PHE A 52 3.07 25.95 3.60
C PHE A 52 2.69 24.47 3.50
N ASN A 53 3.42 23.70 2.71
CA ASN A 53 3.19 22.28 2.50
C ASN A 53 4.51 21.52 2.39
N PRO A 54 5.18 21.21 3.53
CA PRO A 54 6.51 20.60 3.55
C PRO A 54 6.59 19.30 2.75
N GLU A 55 5.57 18.43 2.85
CA GLU A 55 5.52 17.14 2.17
C GLU A 55 5.47 17.31 0.64
N MET A 56 4.53 18.12 0.16
CA MET A 56 4.41 18.39 -1.28
C MET A 56 5.65 19.11 -1.81
N GLY A 57 6.14 20.12 -1.09
CA GLY A 57 7.31 20.90 -1.48
C GLY A 57 8.60 20.08 -1.54
N ALA A 58 8.79 19.15 -0.60
CA ALA A 58 9.95 18.25 -0.59
C ALA A 58 9.86 17.22 -1.73
N GLY A 59 8.70 16.59 -1.92
CA GLY A 59 8.50 15.60 -2.98
C GLY A 59 8.64 16.20 -4.38
N GLU A 60 7.95 17.33 -4.67
CA GLU A 60 8.08 18.02 -5.96
C GLU A 60 9.50 18.57 -6.17
N GLY A 61 10.11 19.18 -5.16
CA GLY A 61 11.46 19.69 -5.25
C GLY A 61 12.48 18.59 -5.56
N TYR A 62 12.34 17.42 -4.97
CA TYR A 62 13.17 16.26 -5.28
C TYR A 62 12.93 15.75 -6.71
N MET A 63 11.69 15.58 -7.12
CA MET A 63 11.31 15.15 -8.47
C MET A 63 11.89 16.07 -9.54
N ASP A 64 11.75 17.37 -9.34
CA ASP A 64 12.16 18.40 -10.29
C ASP A 64 13.67 18.71 -10.24
N GLY A 65 14.41 18.10 -9.29
CA GLY A 65 15.85 18.35 -9.07
C GLY A 65 16.16 19.72 -8.47
N THR A 66 15.15 20.45 -8.01
CA THR A 66 15.30 21.75 -7.34
C THR A 66 15.60 21.63 -5.85
N LEU A 67 15.44 20.43 -5.28
CA LEU A 67 15.96 20.00 -3.99
C LEU A 67 16.91 18.83 -4.21
N THR A 68 18.17 18.96 -3.77
CA THR A 68 19.19 17.91 -3.86
C THR A 68 19.86 17.70 -2.52
N PHE A 69 20.46 16.52 -2.33
CA PHE A 69 21.17 16.17 -1.10
C PHE A 69 22.68 16.29 -1.28
N GLU A 70 23.39 16.69 -0.22
CA GLU A 70 24.85 16.72 -0.15
C GLU A 70 25.31 15.86 1.03
N ASP A 71 26.21 14.91 0.77
CA ASP A 71 26.77 13.98 1.76
C ASP A 71 25.72 13.12 2.52
N CYS A 72 24.51 13.02 1.98
CA CYS A 72 23.45 12.18 2.53
C CYS A 72 22.49 11.70 1.39
N THR A 73 21.67 10.70 1.70
CA THR A 73 20.70 10.14 0.77
C THR A 73 19.28 10.64 1.05
N LEU A 74 18.36 10.42 0.11
CA LEU A 74 16.92 10.62 0.33
C LEU A 74 16.43 9.88 1.59
N LYS A 75 16.94 8.67 1.83
CA LYS A 75 16.59 7.86 3.01
C LYS A 75 17.05 8.53 4.30
N ASP A 76 18.25 9.09 4.35
CA ASP A 76 18.77 9.78 5.52
C ASP A 76 17.96 11.04 5.82
N PHE A 77 17.62 11.80 4.78
CA PHE A 77 16.74 12.97 4.87
C PHE A 77 15.35 12.61 5.42
N LEU A 78 14.70 11.58 4.89
CA LEU A 78 13.39 11.14 5.37
C LEU A 78 13.45 10.55 6.78
N ASN A 79 14.54 9.86 7.14
CA ASN A 79 14.78 9.40 8.51
C ASN A 79 14.92 10.59 9.47
N PHE A 80 15.68 11.61 9.12
CA PHE A 80 15.80 12.85 9.89
C PHE A 80 14.44 13.51 10.11
N PHE A 81 13.62 13.60 9.06
CA PHE A 81 12.26 14.13 9.15
C PHE A 81 11.36 13.27 10.04
N SER A 82 11.48 11.97 9.96
CA SER A 82 10.71 11.03 10.78
C SER A 82 11.01 11.20 12.29
N ILE A 83 12.26 11.35 12.66
CA ILE A 83 12.69 11.59 14.05
C ILE A 83 12.07 12.88 14.59
N ASN A 84 12.01 13.92 13.76
CA ASN A 84 11.55 15.26 14.14
C ASN A 84 10.05 15.51 13.87
N ARG A 85 9.31 14.56 13.31
CA ARG A 85 7.93 14.74 12.80
C ARG A 85 6.94 15.30 13.82
N LEU A 86 7.09 14.94 15.11
CA LEU A 86 6.18 15.39 16.15
C LEU A 86 6.26 16.91 16.37
N ALA A 87 7.42 17.51 16.11
CA ALA A 87 7.62 18.94 16.22
C ALA A 87 6.83 19.74 15.16
N LEU A 88 6.59 19.18 13.95
CA LEU A 88 5.70 19.79 12.96
C LEU A 88 4.26 19.90 13.45
N GLY A 89 3.85 18.99 14.34
CA GLY A 89 2.52 18.96 14.95
C GLY A 89 2.17 20.16 15.81
N SER A 90 3.18 20.80 16.39
CA SER A 90 3.01 21.92 17.32
C SER A 90 2.87 23.29 16.63
N TYR A 91 3.04 23.39 15.30
CA TYR A 91 2.84 24.66 14.60
C TYR A 91 1.36 24.95 14.36
N PRO A 92 0.85 26.11 14.85
CA PRO A 92 -0.58 26.45 14.78
C PRO A 92 -1.15 26.42 13.36
N LEU A 93 -0.39 26.93 12.37
CA LEU A 93 -0.80 26.98 10.97
C LEU A 93 -0.96 25.57 10.38
N GLN A 94 0.05 24.69 10.55
CA GLN A 94 -0.03 23.31 10.06
C GLN A 94 -1.09 22.51 10.80
N ALA A 95 -1.29 22.75 12.09
CA ALA A 95 -2.39 22.16 12.87
C ALA A 95 -3.75 22.59 12.34
N PHE A 96 -3.93 23.87 12.02
CA PHE A 96 -5.15 24.41 11.43
C PHE A 96 -5.40 23.82 10.02
N LEU A 97 -4.41 23.82 9.14
CA LEU A 97 -4.52 23.26 7.79
C LEU A 97 -4.87 21.76 7.83
N ARG A 98 -4.29 21.00 8.77
CA ARG A 98 -4.64 19.58 8.98
C ARG A 98 -6.09 19.42 9.49
N LYS A 99 -6.56 20.30 10.38
CA LYS A 99 -7.95 20.28 10.86
C LYS A 99 -8.94 20.58 9.73
N LEU A 100 -8.60 21.52 8.85
CA LEU A 100 -9.40 21.84 7.66
C LEU A 100 -9.39 20.68 6.66
N SER A 101 -8.24 20.09 6.36
CA SER A 101 -8.11 18.93 5.47
C SER A 101 -8.94 17.74 5.97
N ARG A 102 -8.98 17.49 7.29
CA ARG A 102 -9.85 16.44 7.87
C ARG A 102 -11.33 16.68 7.63
N LYS A 103 -11.81 17.94 7.67
CA LYS A 103 -13.21 18.25 7.35
C LYS A 103 -13.55 18.01 5.88
N LEU A 104 -12.59 18.21 4.98
CA LEU A 104 -12.75 17.99 3.54
C LEU A 104 -12.51 16.54 3.11
N ARG A 105 -12.11 15.65 4.04
CA ARG A 105 -11.75 14.25 3.79
C ARG A 105 -12.81 13.49 3.01
N ALA A 106 -14.05 13.64 3.38
CA ALA A 106 -15.17 12.94 2.76
C ALA A 106 -15.36 13.26 1.26
N PHE A 107 -15.02 14.48 0.83
CA PHE A 107 -15.04 14.83 -0.59
C PHE A 107 -13.80 14.33 -1.33
N GLN A 108 -12.65 14.31 -0.66
CA GLN A 108 -11.38 13.88 -1.24
C GLN A 108 -11.32 12.35 -1.49
N GLN A 109 -12.11 11.58 -0.75
CA GLN A 109 -12.15 10.11 -0.79
C GLN A 109 -13.41 9.57 -1.47
N TYR A 110 -14.20 10.42 -2.13
CA TYR A 110 -15.38 9.99 -2.89
C TYR A 110 -14.94 9.30 -4.18
N ASN A 111 -15.23 7.99 -4.30
CA ASN A 111 -14.76 7.12 -5.39
C ASN A 111 -15.93 6.32 -6.03
N PRO A 112 -16.85 6.96 -6.78
CA PRO A 112 -17.92 6.26 -7.49
C PRO A 112 -17.36 5.38 -8.63
N ILE A 113 -18.18 4.45 -9.16
CA ILE A 113 -17.79 3.40 -10.13
C ILE A 113 -16.93 3.95 -11.29
N GLY A 114 -17.37 4.97 -12.00
CA GLY A 114 -16.61 5.52 -13.14
C GLY A 114 -15.26 6.12 -12.74
N LYS A 115 -15.21 6.86 -11.63
CA LYS A 115 -13.98 7.46 -11.11
C LYS A 115 -13.01 6.41 -10.54
N ALA A 116 -13.52 5.30 -10.00
CA ALA A 116 -12.70 4.20 -9.54
C ALA A 116 -11.87 3.61 -10.67
N GLN A 117 -12.46 3.43 -11.85
CA GLN A 117 -11.75 2.92 -13.04
C GLN A 117 -10.66 3.90 -13.50
N GLU A 118 -10.96 5.21 -13.58
CA GLU A 118 -9.97 6.23 -13.94
C GLU A 118 -8.79 6.30 -12.95
N ASN A 119 -9.08 6.21 -11.64
CA ASN A 119 -8.06 6.23 -10.59
C ASN A 119 -7.15 4.99 -10.64
N VAL A 120 -7.73 3.82 -10.90
CA VAL A 120 -6.97 2.57 -11.07
C VAL A 120 -6.13 2.65 -12.35
N ALA A 121 -6.70 3.08 -13.47
CA ALA A 121 -5.98 3.27 -14.73
C ALA A 121 -4.77 4.19 -14.54
N HIS A 122 -4.92 5.34 -13.92
CA HIS A 122 -3.82 6.29 -13.70
C HIS A 122 -2.58 5.66 -13.02
N HIS A 123 -2.76 4.74 -12.07
CA HIS A 123 -1.64 4.11 -11.38
C HIS A 123 -1.15 2.83 -12.05
N TYR A 124 -2.08 2.00 -12.58
CA TYR A 124 -1.76 0.66 -13.10
C TYR A 124 -1.58 0.62 -14.64
N ASP A 125 -1.78 1.74 -15.34
CA ASP A 125 -1.49 1.87 -16.79
C ASP A 125 0.02 2.07 -17.08
N LEU A 126 0.88 1.99 -16.06
CA LEU A 126 2.30 1.79 -16.26
C LEU A 126 2.53 0.39 -16.84
N SER A 127 3.47 0.26 -17.76
CA SER A 127 3.66 -0.99 -18.50
C SER A 127 3.99 -2.18 -17.60
N ASN A 128 3.52 -3.37 -17.97
CA ASN A 128 3.90 -4.61 -17.29
C ASN A 128 5.42 -4.79 -17.22
N ASP A 129 6.16 -4.33 -18.23
CA ASP A 129 7.62 -4.41 -18.26
C ASP A 129 8.28 -3.54 -17.21
N PHE A 130 7.68 -2.39 -16.86
CA PHE A 130 8.13 -1.59 -15.73
C PHE A 130 7.99 -2.33 -14.41
N TYR A 131 6.83 -2.91 -14.13
CA TYR A 131 6.59 -3.65 -12.88
C TYR A 131 7.51 -4.87 -12.74
N ARG A 132 7.83 -5.57 -13.81
CA ARG A 132 8.79 -6.70 -13.82
C ARG A 132 10.20 -6.31 -13.40
N LEU A 133 10.58 -5.03 -13.49
CA LEU A 133 11.92 -4.59 -13.12
C LEU A 133 12.15 -4.52 -11.61
N PHE A 134 11.09 -4.47 -10.79
CA PHE A 134 11.25 -4.36 -9.35
C PHE A 134 10.35 -5.28 -8.51
N LEU A 135 9.29 -5.85 -9.05
CA LEU A 135 8.48 -6.87 -8.37
C LEU A 135 9.17 -8.24 -8.37
N ASP A 136 8.58 -9.20 -7.67
CA ASP A 136 8.91 -10.62 -7.77
C ASP A 136 8.42 -11.21 -9.11
N GLU A 137 8.87 -12.42 -9.44
CA GLU A 137 8.52 -13.11 -10.69
C GLU A 137 7.00 -13.29 -10.88
N ASP A 138 6.24 -13.43 -9.79
CA ASP A 138 4.78 -13.55 -9.82
C ASP A 138 4.05 -12.20 -9.89
N MET A 139 4.79 -11.09 -9.89
CA MET A 139 4.27 -9.71 -9.96
C MET A 139 3.29 -9.39 -8.82
N GLN A 140 3.64 -9.76 -7.59
CA GLN A 140 2.84 -9.48 -6.41
C GLN A 140 3.06 -8.04 -5.92
N TYR A 141 2.15 -7.11 -6.26
CA TYR A 141 2.25 -5.70 -5.86
C TYR A 141 1.49 -5.43 -4.56
N SER A 142 1.87 -6.15 -3.51
CA SER A 142 1.31 -6.05 -2.15
C SER A 142 2.33 -6.50 -1.11
N CYS A 143 2.03 -6.28 0.17
CA CYS A 143 2.91 -6.63 1.27
C CYS A 143 3.28 -8.12 1.26
N ALA A 144 4.57 -8.44 1.23
CA ALA A 144 5.12 -9.79 1.38
C ALA A 144 5.13 -10.22 2.86
N TYR A 145 5.31 -11.52 3.12
CA TYR A 145 5.37 -12.08 4.48
C TYR A 145 6.71 -12.78 4.71
N TYR A 146 7.61 -12.13 5.42
CA TYR A 146 8.96 -12.63 5.72
C TYR A 146 8.92 -13.48 6.98
N LYS A 147 9.09 -14.80 6.85
CA LYS A 147 9.21 -15.73 7.99
C LYS A 147 10.59 -15.68 8.64
N LYS A 148 11.62 -15.39 7.83
CA LYS A 148 13.02 -15.28 8.25
C LYS A 148 13.63 -13.98 7.74
N LYS A 149 14.64 -13.48 8.45
CA LYS A 149 15.29 -12.18 8.18
C LYS A 149 15.92 -12.07 6.78
N ASN A 150 16.40 -13.18 6.22
CA ASN A 150 17.18 -13.20 4.97
C ASN A 150 16.43 -13.90 3.83
N GLU A 151 15.11 -13.95 3.86
CA GLU A 151 14.33 -14.48 2.74
C GLU A 151 14.36 -13.52 1.55
N THR A 152 14.34 -14.10 0.34
CA THR A 152 14.15 -13.30 -0.89
C THR A 152 12.73 -12.77 -0.99
N LEU A 153 12.51 -11.79 -1.85
CA LEU A 153 11.18 -11.26 -2.11
C LEU A 153 10.24 -12.36 -2.65
N GLU A 154 10.74 -13.22 -3.54
CA GLU A 154 10.00 -14.36 -4.11
C GLU A 154 9.50 -15.29 -3.00
N GLN A 155 10.40 -15.67 -2.08
CA GLN A 155 10.06 -16.53 -0.97
C GLN A 155 9.04 -15.86 -0.03
N ALA A 156 9.22 -14.58 0.27
CA ALA A 156 8.32 -13.83 1.14
C ALA A 156 6.93 -13.63 0.50
N GLN A 157 6.85 -13.44 -0.84
CA GLN A 157 5.58 -13.38 -1.56
C GLN A 157 4.89 -14.74 -1.63
N LEU A 158 5.64 -15.82 -1.81
CA LEU A 158 5.09 -17.18 -1.73
C LEU A 158 4.56 -17.48 -0.32
N ASN A 159 5.29 -17.10 0.72
CA ASN A 159 4.83 -17.22 2.12
C ASN A 159 3.54 -16.44 2.36
N LYS A 160 3.41 -15.21 1.81
CA LYS A 160 2.17 -14.43 1.87
C LYS A 160 1.01 -15.18 1.24
N LYS A 161 1.16 -15.71 0.01
CA LYS A 161 0.10 -16.46 -0.68
C LYS A 161 -0.32 -17.69 0.11
N ARG A 162 0.63 -18.42 0.69
CA ARG A 162 0.39 -19.59 1.54
C ARG A 162 -0.37 -19.22 2.82
N LEU A 163 0.05 -18.17 3.51
CA LEU A 163 -0.64 -17.67 4.71
C LEU A 163 -2.09 -17.27 4.40
N LEU A 164 -2.32 -16.58 3.28
CA LEU A 164 -3.66 -16.20 2.85
C LEU A 164 -4.52 -17.44 2.55
N ALA A 165 -3.98 -18.43 1.83
CA ALA A 165 -4.66 -19.69 1.55
C ALA A 165 -5.04 -20.44 2.83
N SER A 166 -4.14 -20.48 3.82
CA SER A 166 -4.38 -21.13 5.10
C SER A 166 -5.53 -20.46 5.88
N LYS A 167 -5.59 -19.15 5.87
CA LYS A 167 -6.68 -18.38 6.51
C LYS A 167 -8.01 -18.49 5.77
N LEU A 168 -8.00 -18.83 4.49
CA LEU A 168 -9.23 -19.04 3.73
C LEU A 168 -9.91 -20.38 4.01
N LEU A 169 -9.25 -21.33 4.69
CA LEU A 169 -9.84 -22.65 5.01
C LEU A 169 -10.36 -23.35 3.75
N LEU A 170 -9.49 -23.49 2.74
CA LEU A 170 -9.85 -24.05 1.43
C LEU A 170 -10.28 -25.51 1.53
N LYS A 171 -11.34 -25.86 0.78
CA LYS A 171 -11.84 -27.22 0.62
C LYS A 171 -12.10 -27.50 -0.87
N PRO A 172 -11.94 -28.75 -1.34
CA PRO A 172 -12.24 -29.12 -2.72
C PRO A 172 -13.67 -28.70 -3.14
N GLY A 173 -13.82 -28.30 -4.40
CA GLY A 173 -15.09 -27.90 -5.00
C GLY A 173 -15.57 -26.48 -4.66
N GLN A 174 -14.84 -25.74 -3.80
CA GLN A 174 -15.24 -24.38 -3.41
C GLN A 174 -15.06 -23.36 -4.54
N LYS A 175 -15.95 -22.35 -4.50
CA LYS A 175 -15.92 -21.17 -5.38
C LYS A 175 -15.32 -19.98 -4.66
N ILE A 176 -14.27 -19.39 -5.24
CA ILE A 176 -13.52 -18.27 -4.66
C ILE A 176 -13.71 -17.02 -5.52
N LEU A 177 -13.95 -15.87 -4.90
CA LEU A 177 -13.89 -14.57 -5.52
C LEU A 177 -12.59 -13.84 -5.08
N ASP A 178 -11.76 -13.43 -6.05
CA ASP A 178 -10.58 -12.59 -5.82
C ASP A 178 -10.87 -11.17 -6.29
N ILE A 179 -11.10 -10.26 -5.33
CA ILE A 179 -11.47 -8.86 -5.59
C ILE A 179 -10.20 -8.01 -5.70
N GLY A 180 -9.92 -7.50 -6.89
CA GLY A 180 -8.66 -6.81 -7.21
C GLY A 180 -7.55 -7.81 -7.50
N SER A 181 -7.83 -8.77 -8.40
CA SER A 181 -6.96 -9.92 -8.69
C SER A 181 -5.58 -9.58 -9.27
N GLY A 182 -5.34 -8.30 -9.63
CA GLY A 182 -4.08 -7.88 -10.21
C GLY A 182 -3.73 -8.69 -11.46
N TRP A 183 -2.47 -9.11 -11.58
CA TRP A 183 -1.99 -9.98 -12.67
C TRP A 183 -2.31 -11.47 -12.47
N GLY A 184 -3.27 -11.78 -11.58
CA GLY A 184 -3.82 -13.12 -11.40
C GLY A 184 -3.01 -14.08 -10.54
N GLY A 185 -1.83 -13.68 -10.06
CA GLY A 185 -0.90 -14.60 -9.38
C GLY A 185 -1.48 -15.30 -8.16
N LEU A 186 -2.31 -14.61 -7.35
CA LEU A 186 -2.95 -15.23 -6.19
C LEU A 186 -4.04 -16.23 -6.61
N GLY A 187 -4.94 -15.84 -7.51
CA GLY A 187 -6.00 -16.73 -8.00
C GLY A 187 -5.45 -18.01 -8.65
N LEU A 188 -4.41 -17.87 -9.47
CA LEU A 188 -3.71 -19.02 -10.08
C LEU A 188 -3.04 -19.90 -9.02
N TYR A 189 -2.41 -19.32 -8.00
CA TYR A 189 -1.82 -20.05 -6.90
C TYR A 189 -2.87 -20.86 -6.11
N LEU A 190 -4.03 -20.25 -5.79
CA LEU A 190 -5.11 -20.93 -5.07
C LEU A 190 -5.66 -22.13 -5.86
N ALA A 191 -5.86 -21.97 -7.17
CA ALA A 191 -6.34 -23.03 -8.05
C ALA A 191 -5.32 -24.15 -8.26
N ALA A 192 -4.03 -23.82 -8.27
CA ALA A 192 -2.97 -24.83 -8.35
C ALA A 192 -2.80 -25.59 -7.03
N LEU A 193 -3.04 -24.93 -5.89
CA LEU A 193 -2.86 -25.49 -4.55
C LEU A 193 -4.00 -26.44 -4.14
N ALA A 194 -5.22 -26.14 -4.56
CA ALA A 194 -6.42 -26.87 -4.16
C ALA A 194 -7.38 -27.05 -5.36
N ASP A 195 -8.26 -28.04 -5.27
CA ASP A 195 -9.31 -28.26 -6.26
C ASP A 195 -10.44 -27.26 -6.05
N VAL A 196 -10.24 -26.01 -6.48
CA VAL A 196 -11.18 -24.88 -6.33
C VAL A 196 -11.39 -24.15 -7.64
N GLN A 197 -12.53 -23.46 -7.75
CA GLN A 197 -12.83 -22.55 -8.85
C GLN A 197 -12.60 -21.11 -8.39
N VAL A 198 -11.89 -20.32 -9.20
CA VAL A 198 -11.57 -18.92 -8.87
C VAL A 198 -12.16 -17.98 -9.92
N VAL A 199 -12.86 -16.96 -9.46
CA VAL A 199 -13.26 -15.80 -10.26
C VAL A 199 -12.45 -14.59 -9.77
N GLY A 200 -11.55 -14.07 -10.60
CA GLY A 200 -10.79 -12.87 -10.31
C GLY A 200 -11.36 -11.65 -11.03
N VAL A 201 -11.51 -10.52 -10.33
CA VAL A 201 -11.99 -9.28 -10.94
C VAL A 201 -10.96 -8.16 -10.78
N THR A 202 -10.74 -7.39 -11.83
CA THR A 202 -9.87 -6.20 -11.85
C THR A 202 -10.50 -5.11 -12.73
N LEU A 203 -10.09 -3.85 -12.51
CA LEU A 203 -10.47 -2.71 -13.34
C LEU A 203 -9.37 -2.31 -14.34
N SER A 204 -8.15 -2.87 -14.23
CA SER A 204 -7.05 -2.64 -15.18
C SER A 204 -7.11 -3.63 -16.34
N ARG A 205 -7.11 -3.10 -17.57
CA ARG A 205 -7.11 -3.90 -18.80
C ARG A 205 -5.79 -4.68 -18.94
N GLU A 206 -4.66 -4.06 -18.65
CA GLU A 206 -3.32 -4.66 -18.73
C GLU A 206 -3.18 -5.84 -17.78
N GLN A 207 -3.70 -5.69 -16.55
CA GLN A 207 -3.73 -6.77 -15.57
C GLN A 207 -4.65 -7.92 -16.03
N TYR A 208 -5.85 -7.59 -16.51
CA TYR A 208 -6.80 -8.57 -17.02
C TYR A 208 -6.21 -9.39 -18.17
N GLU A 209 -5.68 -8.75 -19.20
CA GLU A 209 -5.14 -9.43 -20.38
C GLU A 209 -4.00 -10.38 -20.01
N LEU A 210 -3.06 -9.91 -19.17
CA LEU A 210 -1.95 -10.73 -18.71
C LEU A 210 -2.43 -11.88 -17.81
N SER A 211 -3.42 -11.66 -16.93
CA SER A 211 -3.94 -12.72 -16.05
C SER A 211 -4.63 -13.84 -16.84
N VAL A 212 -5.41 -13.51 -17.87
CA VAL A 212 -6.04 -14.49 -18.78
C VAL A 212 -4.97 -15.29 -19.53
N GLN A 213 -3.93 -14.62 -20.06
CA GLN A 213 -2.84 -15.31 -20.73
C GLN A 213 -2.09 -16.28 -19.79
N ARG A 214 -1.83 -15.86 -18.55
CA ARG A 214 -1.18 -16.70 -17.53
C ARG A 214 -2.02 -17.93 -17.18
N ALA A 215 -3.34 -17.79 -17.04
CA ALA A 215 -4.23 -18.91 -16.77
C ALA A 215 -4.14 -19.97 -17.88
N LYS A 216 -4.20 -19.56 -19.15
CA LYS A 216 -4.04 -20.45 -20.31
C LYS A 216 -2.67 -21.13 -20.35
N ASN A 217 -1.59 -20.37 -20.11
CA ASN A 217 -0.24 -20.90 -20.15
C ASN A 217 0.01 -21.97 -19.07
N LEU A 218 -0.70 -21.89 -17.95
CA LEU A 218 -0.64 -22.84 -16.83
C LEU A 218 -1.66 -23.97 -16.96
N GLY A 219 -2.54 -23.97 -17.97
CA GLY A 219 -3.61 -24.95 -18.13
C GLY A 219 -4.63 -24.87 -16.97
N LEU A 220 -4.90 -23.69 -16.45
CA LEU A 220 -5.83 -23.44 -15.34
C LEU A 220 -7.08 -22.66 -15.77
N ASP A 221 -7.26 -22.38 -17.06
CA ASP A 221 -8.35 -21.59 -17.60
C ASP A 221 -9.73 -22.25 -17.52
N ASP A 222 -9.77 -23.54 -17.25
CA ASP A 222 -10.99 -24.30 -16.89
C ASP A 222 -11.44 -24.04 -15.43
N ARG A 223 -10.53 -23.68 -14.54
CA ARG A 223 -10.78 -23.44 -13.10
C ARG A 223 -10.65 -21.99 -12.66
N VAL A 224 -9.95 -21.14 -13.43
CA VAL A 224 -9.71 -19.73 -13.10
C VAL A 224 -10.26 -18.83 -14.20
N GLN A 225 -11.23 -18.02 -13.86
CA GLN A 225 -11.82 -17.03 -14.78
C GLN A 225 -11.48 -15.62 -14.30
N PHE A 226 -10.75 -14.85 -15.10
CA PHE A 226 -10.55 -13.42 -14.86
C PHE A 226 -11.58 -12.59 -15.62
N ARG A 227 -12.01 -11.44 -15.01
CA ARG A 227 -13.00 -10.53 -15.60
C ARG A 227 -12.55 -9.09 -15.42
N LEU A 228 -12.71 -8.30 -16.48
CA LEU A 228 -12.58 -6.83 -16.41
C LEU A 228 -13.92 -6.27 -15.90
N GLN A 229 -14.10 -6.25 -14.58
CA GLN A 229 -15.40 -5.98 -13.94
C GLN A 229 -15.22 -5.34 -12.58
N ASP A 230 -16.11 -4.39 -12.24
CA ASP A 230 -16.21 -3.85 -10.88
C ASP A 230 -16.83 -4.90 -9.95
N TYR A 231 -16.23 -5.09 -8.76
CA TYR A 231 -16.70 -6.08 -7.77
C TYR A 231 -18.15 -5.84 -7.32
N ARG A 232 -18.63 -4.58 -7.36
CA ARG A 232 -20.00 -4.21 -7.02
C ARG A 232 -21.03 -4.86 -7.96
N GLN A 233 -20.64 -5.20 -9.19
CA GLN A 233 -21.46 -5.83 -10.21
C GLN A 233 -21.34 -7.36 -10.24
N VAL A 234 -20.50 -7.94 -9.38
CA VAL A 234 -20.35 -9.40 -9.29
C VAL A 234 -21.57 -10.01 -8.64
N GLU A 235 -22.00 -11.14 -9.17
CA GLU A 235 -23.10 -11.96 -8.61
C GLU A 235 -22.54 -13.24 -7.98
N GLY A 236 -23.11 -13.66 -6.85
CA GLY A 236 -22.69 -14.82 -6.09
C GLY A 236 -23.65 -16.00 -6.15
N PRO A 237 -23.59 -16.97 -5.24
CA PRO A 237 -22.75 -16.96 -4.04
C PRO A 237 -21.31 -17.49 -4.24
N PHE A 238 -20.43 -17.18 -3.26
CA PHE A 238 -19.07 -17.68 -3.16
C PHE A 238 -18.81 -18.27 -1.76
N ASP A 239 -18.04 -19.36 -1.71
CA ASP A 239 -17.63 -19.98 -0.46
C ASP A 239 -16.52 -19.21 0.22
N ARG A 240 -15.66 -18.60 -0.60
CA ARG A 240 -14.51 -17.79 -0.14
C ARG A 240 -14.42 -16.51 -0.94
N ILE A 241 -14.08 -15.43 -0.24
CA ILE A 241 -13.77 -14.14 -0.86
C ILE A 241 -12.41 -13.70 -0.36
N ILE A 242 -11.56 -13.24 -1.26
CA ILE A 242 -10.28 -12.63 -0.92
C ILE A 242 -10.12 -11.28 -1.60
N SER A 243 -9.52 -10.34 -0.89
CA SER A 243 -9.16 -9.03 -1.44
C SER A 243 -7.81 -8.60 -0.87
N VAL A 244 -6.84 -8.30 -1.75
CA VAL A 244 -5.47 -7.96 -1.38
C VAL A 244 -5.07 -6.63 -2.02
N GLY A 245 -4.89 -5.56 -1.19
CA GLY A 245 -4.44 -4.24 -1.65
C GLY A 245 -5.48 -3.48 -2.48
N MET A 246 -6.76 -3.85 -2.40
CA MET A 246 -7.86 -3.17 -3.09
C MET A 246 -8.69 -2.30 -2.15
N PHE A 247 -8.82 -2.69 -0.88
CA PHE A 247 -9.68 -2.00 0.09
C PHE A 247 -9.28 -0.53 0.31
N GLU A 248 -8.00 -0.20 0.12
CA GLU A 248 -7.48 1.16 0.12
C GLU A 248 -8.12 2.08 -0.94
N HIS A 249 -8.65 1.49 -2.02
CA HIS A 249 -9.29 2.20 -3.13
C HIS A 249 -10.82 2.31 -2.98
N VAL A 250 -11.40 1.69 -1.97
CA VAL A 250 -12.86 1.73 -1.72
C VAL A 250 -13.30 3.13 -1.28
N GLY A 251 -12.55 3.76 -0.39
CA GLY A 251 -12.88 5.05 0.22
C GLY A 251 -13.87 4.92 1.38
N VAL A 252 -13.64 5.71 2.43
CA VAL A 252 -14.35 5.61 3.73
C VAL A 252 -15.88 5.67 3.63
N ARG A 253 -16.41 6.43 2.66
CA ARG A 253 -17.86 6.55 2.46
C ARG A 253 -18.52 5.27 1.91
N HIS A 254 -17.74 4.37 1.34
CA HIS A 254 -18.19 3.15 0.70
C HIS A 254 -17.80 1.89 1.48
N TYR A 255 -17.27 2.01 2.72
CA TYR A 255 -16.91 0.83 3.52
C TYR A 255 -18.14 0.02 3.92
N GLU A 256 -19.24 0.67 4.27
CA GLU A 256 -20.52 0.01 4.55
C GLU A 256 -21.03 -0.75 3.32
N GLU A 257 -21.10 -0.09 2.14
CA GLU A 257 -21.45 -0.72 0.86
C GLU A 257 -20.54 -1.90 0.50
N PHE A 258 -19.23 -1.77 0.79
CA PHE A 258 -18.28 -2.86 0.56
C PHE A 258 -18.60 -4.09 1.41
N PHE A 259 -18.81 -3.92 2.72
CA PHE A 259 -19.12 -5.05 3.61
C PHE A 259 -20.53 -5.60 3.39
N GLU A 260 -21.50 -4.78 3.03
CA GLU A 260 -22.83 -5.23 2.56
C GLU A 260 -22.68 -6.13 1.32
N LYS A 261 -21.83 -5.72 0.37
CA LYS A 261 -21.55 -6.53 -0.83
C LYS A 261 -20.86 -7.85 -0.46
N ILE A 262 -19.85 -7.84 0.42
CA ILE A 262 -19.22 -9.07 0.93
C ILE A 262 -20.26 -9.97 1.57
N TYR A 263 -21.13 -9.43 2.42
CA TYR A 263 -22.21 -10.20 3.05
C TYR A 263 -23.13 -10.85 2.01
N SER A 264 -23.56 -10.11 1.01
CA SER A 264 -24.48 -10.61 -0.03
C SER A 264 -23.86 -11.71 -0.92
N LEU A 265 -22.54 -11.64 -1.13
CA LEU A 265 -21.80 -12.58 -1.98
C LEU A 265 -21.37 -13.86 -1.27
N LEU A 266 -21.18 -13.84 0.06
CA LEU A 266 -20.79 -15.03 0.82
C LEU A 266 -21.93 -16.02 0.98
N THR A 267 -21.63 -17.32 0.90
CA THR A 267 -22.47 -18.38 1.45
C THR A 267 -22.59 -18.24 2.98
N ASP A 268 -23.54 -18.90 3.62
CA ASP A 268 -23.74 -18.76 5.08
C ASP A 268 -22.54 -19.24 5.89
N SER A 269 -21.87 -20.32 5.46
CA SER A 269 -20.61 -20.80 6.06
C SER A 269 -19.35 -20.22 5.37
N GLY A 270 -19.54 -19.18 4.57
CA GLY A 270 -18.47 -18.56 3.80
C GLY A 270 -17.49 -17.75 4.67
N VAL A 271 -16.25 -17.66 4.21
CA VAL A 271 -15.18 -16.88 4.84
C VAL A 271 -14.62 -15.89 3.83
N ALA A 272 -14.49 -14.62 4.24
CA ALA A 272 -13.79 -13.60 3.50
C ALA A 272 -12.46 -13.24 4.20
N LEU A 273 -11.46 -12.84 3.41
CA LEU A 273 -10.16 -12.39 3.92
C LEU A 273 -9.77 -11.09 3.23
N ILE A 274 -9.61 -10.03 4.02
CA ILE A 274 -9.20 -8.72 3.55
C ILE A 274 -7.76 -8.46 4.00
N HIS A 275 -6.85 -8.26 3.04
CA HIS A 275 -5.48 -7.84 3.27
C HIS A 275 -5.32 -6.42 2.76
N SER A 276 -5.11 -5.47 3.65
CA SER A 276 -5.07 -4.05 3.30
C SER A 276 -4.06 -3.27 4.15
N ILE A 277 -3.54 -2.20 3.56
CA ILE A 277 -2.84 -1.17 4.33
C ILE A 277 -3.86 -0.47 5.23
N GLY A 278 -3.44 -0.22 6.47
CA GLY A 278 -4.18 0.58 7.43
C GLY A 278 -3.24 1.35 8.34
N HIS A 279 -3.76 1.98 9.38
CA HIS A 279 -2.92 2.64 10.37
C HIS A 279 -3.47 2.51 11.79
N MET A 280 -2.55 2.50 12.78
CA MET A 280 -2.82 2.44 14.22
C MET A 280 -2.85 3.84 14.84
N SER A 281 -3.52 4.77 14.20
CA SER A 281 -3.78 6.13 14.71
C SER A 281 -5.23 6.51 14.43
N PRO A 282 -5.78 7.54 15.08
CA PRO A 282 -7.14 8.00 14.78
C PRO A 282 -7.33 8.34 13.29
N PRO A 283 -8.57 8.28 12.78
CA PRO A 283 -8.88 8.61 11.39
C PRO A 283 -8.21 9.89 10.89
N GLY A 284 -7.57 9.81 9.72
CA GLY A 284 -6.73 10.85 9.15
C GLY A 284 -7.04 11.19 7.69
N THR A 285 -6.08 11.77 7.01
CA THR A 285 -6.13 12.07 5.57
C THR A 285 -4.95 11.40 4.87
N ALA A 286 -5.14 11.01 3.61
CA ALA A 286 -4.04 10.53 2.79
C ALA A 286 -3.01 11.63 2.52
N SER A 287 -1.74 11.24 2.33
CA SER A 287 -0.67 12.12 1.89
C SER A 287 -1.08 12.89 0.62
N PRO A 288 -0.99 14.24 0.61
CA PRO A 288 -1.30 15.02 -0.59
C PRO A 288 -0.43 14.64 -1.79
N TRP A 289 0.85 14.35 -1.55
CA TRP A 289 1.80 13.97 -2.58
C TRP A 289 1.48 12.59 -3.15
N LEU A 290 1.27 11.56 -2.30
CA LEU A 290 0.90 10.22 -2.76
C LEU A 290 -0.40 10.22 -3.54
N ARG A 291 -1.39 11.00 -3.08
CA ARG A 291 -2.68 11.12 -3.77
C ARG A 291 -2.57 11.80 -5.13
N LYS A 292 -1.63 12.74 -5.30
CA LYS A 292 -1.42 13.46 -6.56
C LYS A 292 -0.67 12.63 -7.60
N TYR A 293 0.37 11.91 -7.17
CA TYR A 293 1.35 11.32 -8.07
C TYR A 293 1.29 9.80 -8.17
N ILE A 294 0.82 9.10 -7.13
CA ILE A 294 0.90 7.64 -7.07
C ILE A 294 -0.49 7.00 -6.98
N PHE A 295 -1.29 7.31 -5.96
CA PHE A 295 -2.57 6.64 -5.68
C PHE A 295 -3.74 7.64 -5.57
N PRO A 296 -4.26 8.16 -6.70
CA PRO A 296 -5.44 9.02 -6.68
C PRO A 296 -6.62 8.32 -5.98
N GLY A 297 -7.24 9.02 -5.03
CA GLY A 297 -8.39 8.50 -4.30
C GLY A 297 -8.10 7.44 -3.22
N ALA A 298 -6.89 6.90 -3.13
CA ALA A 298 -6.56 5.90 -2.11
C ALA A 298 -6.50 6.50 -0.70
N TYR A 299 -6.88 5.67 0.27
CA TYR A 299 -6.83 5.99 1.69
C TYR A 299 -6.52 4.73 2.51
N SER A 300 -5.54 4.80 3.38
CA SER A 300 -5.27 3.75 4.36
C SER A 300 -6.23 3.93 5.55
N PRO A 301 -7.16 3.00 5.84
CA PRO A 301 -8.12 3.16 6.92
C PRO A 301 -7.50 3.06 8.31
N ALA A 302 -8.09 3.77 9.27
CA ALA A 302 -7.93 3.42 10.67
C ALA A 302 -8.72 2.14 10.98
N MET A 303 -8.22 1.28 11.87
CA MET A 303 -8.94 0.05 12.24
C MET A 303 -10.33 0.32 12.79
N SER A 304 -10.51 1.42 13.52
CA SER A 304 -11.83 1.86 14.02
C SER A 304 -12.85 2.11 12.91
N GLU A 305 -12.41 2.61 11.74
CA GLU A 305 -13.30 2.83 10.58
C GLU A 305 -13.72 1.51 9.94
N VAL A 306 -12.79 0.54 9.88
CA VAL A 306 -13.06 -0.80 9.34
C VAL A 306 -14.03 -1.57 10.23
N PHE A 307 -13.77 -1.60 11.55
CA PHE A 307 -14.65 -2.30 12.51
C PHE A 307 -16.04 -1.68 12.57
N THR A 308 -16.16 -0.36 12.55
CA THR A 308 -17.48 0.31 12.51
C THR A 308 -18.31 -0.17 11.32
N ALA A 309 -17.72 -0.20 10.12
CA ALA A 309 -18.44 -0.66 8.94
C ALA A 309 -18.77 -2.17 8.96
N LEU A 310 -17.90 -2.98 9.58
CA LEU A 310 -18.13 -4.42 9.76
C LEU A 310 -19.32 -4.67 10.72
N GLU A 311 -19.37 -3.98 11.86
CA GLU A 311 -20.42 -4.08 12.86
C GLU A 311 -21.81 -3.73 12.29
N LEU A 312 -21.89 -2.66 11.46
CA LEU A 312 -23.12 -2.25 10.79
C LEU A 312 -23.67 -3.33 9.85
N ASN A 313 -22.83 -4.21 9.34
CA ASN A 313 -23.23 -5.29 8.42
C ASN A 313 -23.36 -6.66 9.09
N SER A 314 -23.38 -6.72 10.42
CA SER A 314 -23.53 -7.98 11.19
C SER A 314 -22.52 -9.07 10.80
N LEU A 315 -21.31 -8.66 10.40
CA LEU A 315 -20.22 -9.56 10.05
C LEU A 315 -19.30 -9.76 11.26
N TRP A 316 -18.79 -10.97 11.42
CA TRP A 316 -17.83 -11.33 12.47
C TRP A 316 -16.41 -11.21 11.95
N ALA A 317 -15.54 -10.49 12.66
CA ALA A 317 -14.10 -10.61 12.51
C ALA A 317 -13.64 -11.84 13.32
N THR A 318 -13.36 -12.95 12.64
CA THR A 318 -12.95 -14.20 13.29
C THR A 318 -11.45 -14.26 13.57
N ASP A 319 -10.65 -13.51 12.81
CA ASP A 319 -9.21 -13.31 13.06
C ASP A 319 -8.75 -11.96 12.51
N VAL A 320 -7.79 -11.33 13.22
CA VAL A 320 -7.08 -10.13 12.73
C VAL A 320 -5.60 -10.26 13.03
N GLU A 321 -4.78 -10.21 11.98
CA GLU A 321 -3.33 -10.19 12.09
C GLU A 321 -2.76 -8.88 11.57
N ILE A 322 -1.87 -8.25 12.36
CA ILE A 322 -1.18 -7.01 12.00
C ILE A 322 0.25 -7.34 11.56
N LEU A 323 0.56 -7.12 10.29
CA LEU A 323 1.85 -7.49 9.67
C LEU A 323 2.98 -6.46 9.93
N ARG A 324 2.75 -5.46 10.73
CA ARG A 324 3.75 -4.48 11.20
C ARG A 324 4.81 -4.09 10.16
N LEU A 325 6.05 -4.60 10.27
CA LEU A 325 7.21 -4.18 9.49
C LEU A 325 7.39 -4.91 8.15
N HIS A 326 6.59 -5.92 7.85
CA HIS A 326 6.72 -6.70 6.61
C HIS A 326 6.65 -5.82 5.36
N TYR A 327 5.80 -4.78 5.37
CA TYR A 327 5.72 -3.91 4.20
C TYR A 327 6.92 -2.94 4.11
N ALA A 328 7.50 -2.52 5.23
CA ALA A 328 8.75 -1.75 5.21
C ALA A 328 9.89 -2.56 4.56
N ASP A 329 9.93 -3.88 4.81
CA ASP A 329 10.93 -4.76 4.21
C ASP A 329 10.62 -5.06 2.74
N THR A 330 9.35 -5.22 2.37
CA THR A 330 8.91 -5.35 0.96
C THR A 330 9.29 -4.12 0.14
N LEU A 331 8.99 -2.93 0.63
CA LEU A 331 9.31 -1.66 -0.04
C LEU A 331 10.83 -1.43 -0.15
N ARG A 332 11.61 -1.89 0.82
CA ARG A 332 13.08 -1.86 0.75
C ARG A 332 13.58 -2.75 -0.41
N GLU A 333 13.05 -3.95 -0.55
CA GLU A 333 13.42 -4.86 -1.66
C GLU A 333 13.02 -4.27 -3.01
N TRP A 334 11.81 -3.72 -3.12
CA TRP A 334 11.37 -3.02 -4.34
C TRP A 334 12.28 -1.83 -4.67
N ALA A 335 12.62 -0.99 -3.69
CA ALA A 335 13.53 0.14 -3.89
C ALA A 335 14.93 -0.32 -4.34
N SER A 336 15.46 -1.40 -3.76
CA SER A 336 16.75 -1.97 -4.16
C SER A 336 16.75 -2.50 -5.60
N ARG A 337 15.67 -3.18 -6.01
CA ARG A 337 15.52 -3.70 -7.39
C ARG A 337 15.28 -2.57 -8.39
N PHE A 338 14.49 -1.58 -8.01
CA PHE A 338 14.25 -0.37 -8.80
C PHE A 338 15.58 0.34 -9.09
N GLU A 339 16.40 0.57 -8.06
CA GLU A 339 17.68 1.26 -8.23
C GLU A 339 18.65 0.48 -9.12
N LYS A 340 18.70 -0.85 -9.02
CA LYS A 340 19.50 -1.69 -9.92
C LYS A 340 19.10 -1.58 -11.40
N ASN A 341 17.83 -1.23 -11.65
CA ASN A 341 17.27 -1.08 -12.99
C ASN A 341 17.01 0.39 -13.40
N ARG A 342 17.52 1.36 -12.61
CA ARG A 342 17.21 2.79 -12.78
C ARG A 342 17.52 3.30 -14.19
N GLU A 343 18.68 2.97 -14.75
CA GLU A 343 19.07 3.40 -16.09
C GLU A 343 18.06 2.91 -17.15
N LYS A 344 17.66 1.64 -17.08
CA LYS A 344 16.65 1.07 -17.96
C LYS A 344 15.29 1.76 -17.80
N ILE A 345 14.89 2.04 -16.58
CA ILE A 345 13.63 2.75 -16.29
C ILE A 345 13.69 4.19 -16.82
N ALA A 346 14.83 4.88 -16.68
CA ALA A 346 15.01 6.23 -17.20
C ALA A 346 14.91 6.29 -18.75
N THR A 347 15.27 5.20 -19.47
CA THR A 347 15.06 5.11 -20.92
C THR A 347 13.60 4.84 -21.29
N MET A 348 12.81 4.19 -20.44
CA MET A 348 11.39 3.94 -20.65
C MET A 348 10.52 5.19 -20.38
N TYR A 349 10.95 6.01 -19.42
CA TYR A 349 10.24 7.21 -18.97
C TYR A 349 11.19 8.42 -19.00
N ASP A 350 11.57 8.96 -17.81
CA ASP A 350 12.57 10.01 -17.65
C ASP A 350 13.14 10.00 -16.21
N GLU A 351 14.13 10.85 -15.95
CA GLU A 351 14.75 10.97 -14.62
C GLU A 351 13.78 11.55 -13.57
N ARG A 352 12.84 12.41 -13.98
CA ARG A 352 11.82 12.94 -13.11
C ARG A 352 10.88 11.84 -12.59
N PHE A 353 10.51 10.90 -13.46
CA PHE A 353 9.75 9.69 -13.10
C PHE A 353 10.57 8.82 -12.15
N CYS A 354 11.86 8.61 -12.42
CA CYS A 354 12.73 7.82 -11.54
C CYS A 354 12.78 8.41 -10.13
N ARG A 355 12.95 9.72 -9.99
CA ARG A 355 12.92 10.41 -8.69
C ARG A 355 11.56 10.34 -8.01
N MET A 356 10.48 10.44 -8.77
CA MET A 356 9.13 10.26 -8.24
C MET A 356 8.93 8.87 -7.63
N TRP A 357 9.33 7.83 -8.36
CA TRP A 357 9.15 6.45 -7.91
C TRP A 357 10.05 6.10 -6.71
N GLU A 358 11.29 6.55 -6.74
CA GLU A 358 12.22 6.44 -5.61
C GLU A 358 11.66 7.13 -4.36
N PHE A 359 11.18 8.37 -4.49
CA PHE A 359 10.56 9.10 -3.39
C PHE A 359 9.35 8.35 -2.82
N TYR A 360 8.52 7.76 -3.68
CA TYR A 360 7.41 6.92 -3.27
C TYR A 360 7.89 5.72 -2.44
N LEU A 361 8.77 4.88 -2.99
CA LEU A 361 9.20 3.65 -2.33
C LEU A 361 9.89 3.92 -0.99
N VAL A 362 10.77 4.92 -0.95
CA VAL A 362 11.53 5.26 0.27
C VAL A 362 10.64 5.92 1.31
N SER A 363 9.79 6.90 0.92
CA SER A 363 8.93 7.61 1.88
C SER A 363 7.87 6.70 2.50
N VAL A 364 7.21 5.85 1.69
CA VAL A 364 6.23 4.90 2.20
C VAL A 364 6.92 3.83 3.06
N GLY A 365 8.09 3.32 2.66
CA GLY A 365 8.90 2.42 3.49
C GLY A 365 9.22 3.02 4.87
N MET A 366 9.53 4.33 4.92
CA MET A 366 9.76 5.05 6.17
C MET A 366 8.47 5.20 7.01
N MET A 367 7.31 5.46 6.36
CA MET A 367 6.01 5.54 7.05
C MET A 367 5.65 4.22 7.75
N PHE A 368 5.97 3.06 7.16
CA PHE A 368 5.78 1.76 7.80
C PHE A 368 6.81 1.48 8.90
N ARG A 369 8.04 1.95 8.77
CA ARG A 369 9.11 1.69 9.73
C ARG A 369 8.99 2.53 11.00
N THR A 370 8.61 3.78 10.87
CA THR A 370 8.64 4.77 11.96
C THR A 370 7.29 5.45 12.22
N GLY A 371 6.33 5.28 11.31
CA GLY A 371 4.99 5.85 11.39
C GLY A 371 3.97 4.93 12.07
N SER A 372 2.71 5.23 11.84
CA SER A 372 1.56 4.42 12.31
C SER A 372 1.03 3.47 11.24
N GLN A 373 1.63 3.44 10.04
CA GLN A 373 1.19 2.57 8.95
C GLN A 373 1.48 1.10 9.28
N MET A 374 0.56 0.24 8.91
CA MET A 374 0.66 -1.21 9.03
C MET A 374 -0.13 -1.87 7.91
N VAL A 375 0.03 -3.16 7.74
CA VAL A 375 -0.89 -3.99 6.96
C VAL A 375 -1.66 -4.87 7.92
N PHE A 376 -2.95 -5.05 7.68
CA PHE A 376 -3.77 -6.01 8.40
C PHE A 376 -4.28 -7.09 7.45
N GLN A 377 -4.45 -8.29 7.99
CA GLN A 377 -5.22 -9.38 7.40
C GLN A 377 -6.40 -9.65 8.32
N MET A 378 -7.61 -9.43 7.83
CA MET A 378 -8.85 -9.62 8.60
C MET A 378 -9.67 -10.73 7.99
N GLN A 379 -9.87 -11.82 8.73
CA GLN A 379 -10.77 -12.90 8.37
C GLN A 379 -12.19 -12.55 8.85
N ILE A 380 -13.15 -12.72 7.98
CA ILE A 380 -14.53 -12.24 8.17
C ILE A 380 -15.50 -13.36 7.80
N ALA A 381 -16.58 -13.50 8.56
CA ALA A 381 -17.64 -14.47 8.28
C ALA A 381 -19.03 -13.95 8.69
N LYS A 382 -20.09 -14.53 8.13
CA LYS A 382 -21.46 -14.30 8.59
C LYS A 382 -21.72 -14.96 9.93
N GLN A 383 -21.16 -16.14 10.16
CA GLN A 383 -21.36 -16.95 11.36
C GLN A 383 -20.06 -16.98 12.18
N ARG A 384 -20.20 -16.88 13.51
CA ARG A 384 -19.08 -16.83 14.43
C ARG A 384 -18.26 -18.14 14.51
N ASP A 385 -18.84 -19.23 14.09
CA ASP A 385 -18.30 -20.60 14.07
C ASP A 385 -17.89 -21.06 12.66
N ALA A 386 -17.88 -20.17 11.65
CA ALA A 386 -17.43 -20.46 10.30
C ALA A 386 -15.92 -20.75 10.21
N ALA A 387 -15.16 -20.32 11.22
CA ALA A 387 -13.74 -20.61 11.37
C ALA A 387 -13.48 -21.37 12.67
N PRO A 388 -12.39 -22.17 12.79
CA PRO A 388 -12.00 -22.81 14.04
C PRO A 388 -11.78 -21.81 15.16
N LEU A 389 -12.09 -22.22 16.42
CA LEU A 389 -11.98 -21.34 17.59
C LEU A 389 -10.53 -20.96 17.94
N THR A 390 -9.55 -21.80 17.60
CA THR A 390 -8.13 -21.52 17.82
C THR A 390 -7.44 -21.25 16.50
N ARG A 391 -6.29 -20.58 16.54
CA ARG A 391 -5.52 -20.22 15.34
C ARG A 391 -4.58 -21.33 14.84
N ASP A 392 -4.54 -22.47 15.51
CA ASP A 392 -3.60 -23.58 15.20
C ASP A 392 -3.76 -24.09 13.77
N TYR A 393 -5.01 -24.09 13.26
CA TYR A 393 -5.32 -24.48 11.88
C TYR A 393 -4.51 -23.69 10.83
N ILE A 394 -4.12 -22.45 11.10
CA ILE A 394 -3.34 -21.63 10.16
C ILE A 394 -1.98 -22.27 9.94
N ASN A 395 -1.28 -22.63 11.03
CA ASN A 395 0.03 -23.27 10.96
C ASN A 395 -0.04 -24.70 10.41
N GLU A 396 -1.08 -25.44 10.78
CA GLU A 396 -1.34 -26.79 10.27
C GLU A 396 -1.54 -26.77 8.75
N GLN A 397 -2.42 -25.90 8.24
CA GLN A 397 -2.66 -25.75 6.80
C GLN A 397 -1.42 -25.22 6.05
N GLU A 398 -0.68 -24.26 6.62
CA GLU A 398 0.59 -23.82 6.03
C GLU A 398 1.58 -24.96 5.86
N SER A 399 1.65 -25.89 6.82
CA SER A 399 2.52 -27.08 6.75
C SER A 399 2.07 -28.03 5.63
N VAL A 400 0.79 -28.30 5.51
CA VAL A 400 0.22 -29.11 4.40
C VAL A 400 0.56 -28.49 3.04
N TYR A 401 0.41 -27.16 2.90
CA TYR A 401 0.69 -26.46 1.65
C TYR A 401 2.19 -26.33 1.34
N LEU A 402 3.07 -26.44 2.34
CA LEU A 402 4.53 -26.55 2.14
C LEU A 402 4.92 -27.86 1.47
N ASP A 403 4.25 -28.95 1.84
CA ASP A 403 4.56 -30.29 1.31
C ASP A 403 3.92 -30.51 -0.07
N ALA A 404 2.77 -29.91 -0.34
CA ALA A 404 2.11 -29.96 -1.64
C ALA A 404 2.82 -29.15 -2.74
N GLY A 405 3.68 -28.22 -2.38
CA GLY A 405 4.45 -27.37 -3.31
C GLY A 405 5.87 -27.87 -3.61
N LYS A 406 6.21 -29.08 -3.16
CA LYS A 406 7.45 -29.82 -3.51
C LYS A 406 7.18 -30.79 -4.64
#